data_e598fcd6c39cc57b6a9ef71801b13229
#
_entry.id   e598fcd6c39cc57b6a9ef71801b13229
#
_cell.length_a   1.000
_cell.length_b   1.000
_cell.length_c   1.000
_cell.angle_alpha   90.00
_cell.angle_beta   90.00
_cell.angle_gamma   90.00
#
_symmetry.space_group_name_H-M   'P 1'
#
loop_
_entity.id
_entity.type
_entity.pdbx_description
1 polymer ?
#
loop_
_entity_poly.entity_id
_entity_poly.type
_entity_poly.pdbx_seq_one_letter_code
_entity_poly.pdbx_strand_id
1 'polypeptide(L)'
;MRYAKTLSSGAIHFVMDTDSEPPESAGFIVVAPDVTAQTHWIKDGVATEYATKNYLNMPSYPCTWSPESEQWVDVRDLKELIAMKLREVEDERDRRISSPIEYLGHLVDADARAQANITNKINEIDARIQLGQLMPEDLMIWLDAENQTVRFDSQEQMRDWLQGLVIAITQRGTEAYAWSWQVKDQLRALESKDAIEAFSW
;
A
#
# COMPACT_ATOMS: atom_id res chain seq x y z
N MET A 1 -21.92 -40.00 11.71
CA MET A 1 -22.61 -39.30 10.58
C MET A 1 -21.89 -38.01 10.27
N ARG A 2 -21.97 -37.55 9.03
CA ARG A 2 -21.35 -36.29 8.59
C ARG A 2 -22.39 -35.20 8.41
N TYR A 3 -22.12 -34.02 8.96
CA TYR A 3 -23.02 -32.88 8.94
C TYR A 3 -22.33 -31.65 8.37
N ALA A 4 -23.07 -30.86 7.60
CA ALA A 4 -22.62 -29.58 7.07
C ALA A 4 -23.38 -28.44 7.72
N LYS A 5 -22.65 -27.36 8.11
CA LYS A 5 -23.21 -26.07 8.48
C LYS A 5 -23.11 -25.11 7.33
N THR A 6 -24.21 -24.47 6.97
CA THR A 6 -24.25 -23.56 5.81
C THR A 6 -24.36 -22.11 6.21
N LEU A 7 -23.88 -21.25 5.32
CA LEU A 7 -24.17 -19.81 5.30
C LEU A 7 -25.53 -19.58 4.64
N SER A 8 -26.08 -18.38 4.76
CA SER A 8 -27.34 -17.98 4.11
C SER A 8 -27.30 -18.09 2.58
N SER A 9 -26.10 -18.04 1.98
CA SER A 9 -25.87 -18.23 0.55
C SER A 9 -25.94 -19.69 0.08
N GLY A 10 -26.04 -20.67 0.99
CA GLY A 10 -25.91 -22.08 0.68
C GLY A 10 -24.48 -22.61 0.71
N ALA A 11 -23.46 -21.74 0.74
CA ALA A 11 -22.08 -22.18 0.88
C ALA A 11 -21.88 -22.92 2.22
N ILE A 12 -21.13 -24.03 2.18
CA ILE A 12 -20.82 -24.80 3.38
C ILE A 12 -19.76 -24.03 4.18
N HIS A 13 -20.12 -23.65 5.41
CA HIS A 13 -19.20 -22.99 6.32
C HIS A 13 -18.15 -23.97 6.87
N PHE A 14 -18.62 -25.13 7.34
CA PHE A 14 -17.76 -26.24 7.74
C PHE A 14 -18.53 -27.56 7.71
N VAL A 15 -17.82 -28.66 7.70
CA VAL A 15 -18.36 -30.00 7.91
C VAL A 15 -17.79 -30.63 9.17
N MET A 16 -18.56 -31.46 9.84
CA MET A 16 -18.14 -32.20 11.04
C MET A 16 -18.60 -33.64 11.00
N ASP A 17 -17.79 -34.53 11.51
CA ASP A 17 -18.14 -35.92 11.75
C ASP A 17 -18.47 -36.08 13.25
N THR A 18 -19.62 -36.65 13.57
CA THR A 18 -20.05 -36.90 14.95
C THR A 18 -20.92 -38.17 15.05
N ASP A 19 -20.82 -38.81 16.20
CA ASP A 19 -21.64 -39.96 16.51
C ASP A 19 -23.02 -39.60 17.11
N SER A 20 -23.17 -38.33 17.51
CA SER A 20 -24.40 -37.77 18.06
C SER A 20 -25.04 -36.79 17.08
N GLU A 21 -26.33 -36.86 16.88
CA GLU A 21 -27.09 -35.94 16.04
C GLU A 21 -27.07 -34.53 16.65
N PRO A 22 -26.63 -33.49 15.89
CA PRO A 22 -26.71 -32.10 16.34
C PRO A 22 -28.18 -31.67 16.55
N PRO A 23 -28.48 -30.74 17.45
CA PRO A 23 -29.81 -30.20 17.64
C PRO A 23 -30.38 -29.64 16.34
N GLU A 24 -31.65 -29.90 16.00
CA GLU A 24 -32.34 -29.35 14.81
C GLU A 24 -32.23 -27.82 14.74
N SER A 25 -32.31 -27.16 15.90
CA SER A 25 -32.17 -25.70 16.01
C SER A 25 -30.80 -25.17 15.56
N ALA A 26 -29.80 -26.03 15.44
CA ALA A 26 -28.46 -25.64 15.00
C ALA A 26 -28.33 -25.53 13.47
N GLY A 27 -29.37 -25.97 12.71
CA GLY A 27 -29.44 -25.86 11.23
C GLY A 27 -28.32 -26.61 10.51
N PHE A 28 -27.98 -27.79 10.98
CA PHE A 28 -27.08 -28.70 10.30
C PHE A 28 -27.83 -29.57 9.30
N ILE A 29 -27.18 -29.94 8.21
CA ILE A 29 -27.68 -30.80 7.16
C ILE A 29 -26.80 -32.06 7.09
N VAL A 30 -27.45 -33.25 7.06
CA VAL A 30 -26.71 -34.51 6.87
C VAL A 30 -26.20 -34.57 5.44
N VAL A 31 -24.92 -34.89 5.29
CA VAL A 31 -24.26 -34.96 3.98
C VAL A 31 -23.48 -36.28 3.83
N ALA A 32 -23.17 -36.62 2.59
CA ALA A 32 -22.34 -37.78 2.28
C ALA A 32 -20.88 -37.63 2.78
N PRO A 33 -20.14 -38.73 2.99
CA PRO A 33 -18.79 -38.68 3.55
C PRO A 33 -17.76 -37.91 2.72
N ASP A 34 -17.98 -37.79 1.43
CA ASP A 34 -17.11 -37.08 0.46
C ASP A 34 -17.41 -35.60 0.35
N VAL A 35 -18.49 -35.10 0.96
CA VAL A 35 -18.85 -33.68 0.96
C VAL A 35 -17.87 -32.87 1.79
N THR A 36 -17.32 -31.83 1.20
CA THR A 36 -16.46 -30.85 1.87
C THR A 36 -16.90 -29.41 1.57
N ALA A 37 -16.54 -28.46 2.42
CA ALA A 37 -16.79 -27.04 2.18
C ALA A 37 -16.10 -26.54 0.89
N GLN A 38 -15.08 -27.24 0.44
CA GLN A 38 -14.27 -26.91 -0.71
C GLN A 38 -14.83 -27.41 -2.04
N THR A 39 -15.63 -28.45 -2.02
CA THR A 39 -16.09 -29.12 -3.25
C THR A 39 -17.58 -29.03 -3.45
N HIS A 40 -18.34 -28.70 -2.38
CA HIS A 40 -19.78 -28.73 -2.41
C HIS A 40 -20.43 -27.50 -1.79
N TRP A 41 -21.67 -27.25 -2.16
CA TRP A 41 -22.59 -26.30 -1.53
C TRP A 41 -23.96 -26.96 -1.34
N ILE A 42 -24.81 -26.34 -0.55
CA ILE A 42 -26.17 -26.85 -0.33
C ILE A 42 -27.15 -26.04 -1.17
N LYS A 43 -27.77 -26.71 -2.13
CA LYS A 43 -28.84 -26.17 -2.96
C LYS A 43 -30.11 -26.92 -2.65
N ASP A 44 -31.17 -26.23 -2.26
CA ASP A 44 -32.48 -26.82 -1.95
C ASP A 44 -32.39 -27.98 -0.94
N GLY A 45 -31.49 -27.90 0.02
CA GLY A 45 -31.25 -28.92 1.04
C GLY A 45 -30.36 -30.08 0.60
N VAL A 46 -29.83 -30.07 -0.62
CA VAL A 46 -29.00 -31.15 -1.19
C VAL A 46 -27.59 -30.68 -1.41
N ALA A 47 -26.58 -31.48 -1.00
CA ALA A 47 -25.19 -31.23 -1.30
C ALA A 47 -24.93 -31.36 -2.81
N THR A 48 -24.51 -30.28 -3.43
CA THR A 48 -24.22 -30.18 -4.86
C THR A 48 -22.76 -29.87 -5.05
N GLU A 49 -22.05 -30.63 -5.89
CA GLU A 49 -20.65 -30.38 -6.22
C GLU A 49 -20.52 -29.13 -7.09
N TYR A 50 -19.49 -28.33 -6.84
CA TYR A 50 -19.15 -27.21 -7.72
C TYR A 50 -18.69 -27.70 -9.08
N ALA A 51 -19.19 -27.10 -10.16
CA ALA A 51 -18.78 -27.42 -11.52
C ALA A 51 -17.36 -26.93 -11.81
N THR A 52 -16.92 -25.89 -11.08
CA THR A 52 -15.58 -25.30 -11.23
C THR A 52 -14.79 -25.39 -9.92
N LYS A 53 -13.46 -25.19 -10.02
CA LYS A 53 -12.58 -25.07 -8.85
C LYS A 53 -12.31 -23.61 -8.46
N ASN A 54 -13.10 -22.65 -8.97
CA ASN A 54 -12.89 -21.23 -8.75
C ASN A 54 -12.92 -20.85 -7.28
N TYR A 55 -13.65 -21.56 -6.44
CA TYR A 55 -13.71 -21.32 -5.02
C TYR A 55 -12.32 -21.44 -4.34
N LEU A 56 -11.36 -22.20 -4.90
CA LEU A 56 -10.00 -22.31 -4.41
C LEU A 56 -9.19 -21.02 -4.63
N ASN A 57 -9.63 -20.15 -5.53
CA ASN A 57 -8.97 -18.92 -5.93
C ASN A 57 -9.58 -17.71 -5.18
N MET A 58 -9.61 -17.78 -3.84
CA MET A 58 -10.12 -16.67 -3.02
C MET A 58 -9.26 -15.42 -3.23
N PRO A 59 -9.88 -14.30 -3.63
CA PRO A 59 -9.17 -13.02 -3.70
C PRO A 59 -8.63 -12.56 -2.34
N SER A 60 -7.61 -11.71 -2.34
CA SER A 60 -7.02 -11.15 -1.12
C SER A 60 -7.84 -10.02 -0.50
N TYR A 61 -8.91 -9.59 -1.14
CA TYR A 61 -9.82 -8.55 -0.66
C TYR A 61 -11.10 -9.15 -0.04
N PRO A 62 -11.86 -8.40 0.77
CA PRO A 62 -13.14 -8.84 1.33
C PRO A 62 -14.13 -9.27 0.24
N CYS A 63 -14.47 -10.53 0.25
CA CYS A 63 -15.37 -11.14 -0.74
C CYS A 63 -16.23 -12.22 -0.11
N THR A 64 -17.34 -12.57 -0.77
CA THR A 64 -18.18 -13.71 -0.43
C THR A 64 -18.27 -14.64 -1.61
N TRP A 65 -18.33 -15.94 -1.32
CA TRP A 65 -18.54 -16.94 -2.36
C TRP A 65 -20.02 -16.99 -2.76
N SER A 66 -20.31 -16.86 -4.05
CA SER A 66 -21.63 -17.11 -4.64
C SER A 66 -21.66 -18.51 -5.24
N PRO A 67 -22.32 -19.47 -4.59
CA PRO A 67 -22.39 -20.84 -5.10
C PRO A 67 -23.15 -20.95 -6.43
N GLU A 68 -24.12 -20.06 -6.67
CA GLU A 68 -24.94 -20.09 -7.89
C GLU A 68 -24.17 -19.68 -9.13
N SER A 69 -23.32 -18.63 -9.00
CA SER A 69 -22.47 -18.18 -10.09
C SER A 69 -21.09 -18.84 -10.10
N GLU A 70 -20.75 -19.59 -9.05
CA GLU A 70 -19.43 -20.15 -8.78
C GLU A 70 -18.31 -19.10 -8.88
N GLN A 71 -18.56 -17.94 -8.28
CA GLN A 71 -17.63 -16.80 -8.28
C GLN A 71 -17.49 -16.18 -6.91
N TRP A 72 -16.32 -15.59 -6.66
CA TRP A 72 -16.10 -14.69 -5.55
C TRP A 72 -16.69 -13.33 -5.86
N VAL A 73 -17.63 -12.89 -5.04
CA VAL A 73 -18.29 -11.57 -5.18
C VAL A 73 -17.64 -10.59 -4.23
N ASP A 74 -17.15 -9.50 -4.75
CA ASP A 74 -16.60 -8.39 -3.96
C ASP A 74 -17.69 -7.72 -3.12
N VAL A 75 -17.52 -7.77 -1.79
CA VAL A 75 -18.48 -7.18 -0.83
C VAL A 75 -18.06 -5.80 -0.34
N ARG A 76 -16.90 -5.30 -0.76
CA ARG A 76 -16.49 -3.94 -0.42
C ARG A 76 -17.49 -2.93 -0.99
N ASP A 77 -17.78 -1.88 -0.26
CA ASP A 77 -18.57 -0.78 -0.81
C ASP A 77 -17.68 0.19 -1.61
N LEU A 78 -18.31 1.10 -2.36
CA LEU A 78 -17.59 2.07 -3.19
C LEU A 78 -16.70 2.99 -2.35
N LYS A 79 -17.15 3.34 -1.13
CA LYS A 79 -16.40 4.22 -0.22
C LYS A 79 -15.16 3.53 0.33
N GLU A 80 -15.25 2.23 0.65
CA GLU A 80 -14.11 1.44 1.10
C GLU A 80 -13.05 1.34 0.00
N LEU A 81 -13.45 1.08 -1.25
CA LEU A 81 -12.53 1.03 -2.39
C LEU A 81 -11.83 2.37 -2.63
N ILE A 82 -12.60 3.48 -2.63
CA ILE A 82 -12.03 4.82 -2.73
C ILE A 82 -11.05 5.07 -1.57
N ALA A 83 -11.42 4.74 -0.33
CA ALA A 83 -10.56 4.94 0.83
C ALA A 83 -9.26 4.15 0.75
N MET A 84 -9.29 2.92 0.24
CA MET A 84 -8.08 2.11 -0.01
C MET A 84 -7.18 2.78 -1.05
N LYS A 85 -7.74 3.17 -2.19
CA LYS A 85 -6.99 3.84 -3.26
C LYS A 85 -6.42 5.20 -2.83
N LEU A 86 -7.15 5.96 -2.01
CA LEU A 86 -6.65 7.22 -1.46
C LEU A 86 -5.41 7.01 -0.56
N ARG A 87 -5.36 5.92 0.21
CA ARG A 87 -4.15 5.56 1.00
C ARG A 87 -2.99 5.20 0.08
N GLU A 88 -3.21 4.40 -0.97
CA GLU A 88 -2.17 4.08 -1.96
C GLU A 88 -1.58 5.35 -2.59
N VAL A 89 -2.42 6.37 -2.88
CA VAL A 89 -1.95 7.67 -3.38
C VAL A 89 -1.12 8.44 -2.33
N GLU A 90 -1.50 8.36 -1.06
CA GLU A 90 -0.73 8.97 0.03
C GLU A 90 0.63 8.30 0.22
N ASP A 91 0.67 6.98 0.21
CA ASP A 91 1.90 6.21 0.31
C ASP A 91 2.85 6.52 -0.86
N GLU A 92 2.31 6.60 -2.08
CA GLU A 92 3.09 6.96 -3.27
C GLU A 92 3.60 8.41 -3.21
N ARG A 93 2.78 9.37 -2.73
CA ARG A 93 3.23 10.75 -2.49
C ARG A 93 4.40 10.77 -1.51
N ASP A 94 4.28 10.09 -0.39
CA ASP A 94 5.30 10.08 0.65
C ASP A 94 6.57 9.38 0.16
N ARG A 95 6.45 8.34 -0.64
CA ARG A 95 7.55 7.71 -1.34
C ARG A 95 8.27 8.68 -2.29
N ARG A 96 7.53 9.46 -3.09
CA ARG A 96 8.11 10.47 -4.00
C ARG A 96 8.86 11.56 -3.24
N ILE A 97 8.33 11.99 -2.10
CA ILE A 97 8.96 13.01 -1.27
C ILE A 97 10.26 12.51 -0.64
N SER A 98 10.28 11.27 -0.14
CA SER A 98 11.40 10.70 0.61
C SER A 98 12.45 9.98 -0.23
N SER A 99 12.15 9.66 -1.48
CA SER A 99 13.11 9.00 -2.39
C SER A 99 14.33 9.88 -2.65
N PRO A 100 15.51 9.33 -2.89
CA PRO A 100 16.68 10.09 -3.31
C PRO A 100 16.39 10.98 -4.52
N ILE A 101 17.06 12.12 -4.62
CA ILE A 101 16.92 13.10 -5.70
C ILE A 101 18.22 13.21 -6.48
N GLU A 102 18.13 13.26 -7.79
CA GLU A 102 19.27 13.63 -8.63
C GLU A 102 19.46 15.15 -8.58
N TYR A 103 20.63 15.59 -8.12
CA TYR A 103 20.98 16.99 -8.01
C TYR A 103 22.42 17.24 -8.47
N LEU A 104 22.59 18.02 -9.52
CA LEU A 104 23.86 18.35 -10.14
C LEU A 104 24.79 17.14 -10.42
N GLY A 105 24.20 16.03 -10.89
CA GLY A 105 24.92 14.80 -11.23
C GLY A 105 25.20 13.87 -10.04
N HIS A 106 24.63 14.14 -8.87
CA HIS A 106 24.71 13.31 -7.67
C HIS A 106 23.32 12.83 -7.25
N LEU A 107 23.21 11.57 -6.85
CA LEU A 107 22.01 11.04 -6.23
C LEU A 107 22.07 11.32 -4.73
N VAL A 108 21.19 12.16 -4.21
CA VAL A 108 21.23 12.60 -2.80
C VAL A 108 19.99 12.12 -2.06
N ASP A 109 20.18 11.56 -0.86
CA ASP A 109 19.09 11.21 0.02
C ASP A 109 18.25 12.43 0.39
N ALA A 110 16.93 12.26 0.40
CA ALA A 110 15.98 13.33 0.67
C ALA A 110 14.93 12.97 1.73
N ASP A 111 15.15 11.92 2.48
CA ASP A 111 14.33 11.56 3.62
C ASP A 111 14.44 12.59 4.76
N ALA A 112 13.63 12.47 5.79
CA ALA A 112 13.61 13.40 6.92
C ALA A 112 14.99 13.52 7.63
N ARG A 113 15.75 12.42 7.69
CA ARG A 113 17.08 12.41 8.30
C ARG A 113 18.08 13.18 7.44
N ALA A 114 18.06 12.93 6.13
CA ALA A 114 18.91 13.66 5.18
C ALA A 114 18.62 15.16 5.21
N GLN A 115 17.35 15.55 5.20
CA GLN A 115 16.94 16.97 5.29
C GLN A 115 17.43 17.63 6.60
N ALA A 116 17.34 16.92 7.73
CA ALA A 116 17.87 17.41 9.00
C ALA A 116 19.40 17.57 8.95
N ASN A 117 20.14 16.62 8.36
CA ASN A 117 21.57 16.69 8.19
C ASN A 117 21.99 17.87 7.29
N ILE A 118 21.28 18.10 6.19
CA ILE A 118 21.50 19.23 5.29
C ILE A 118 21.31 20.55 6.05
N THR A 119 20.19 20.68 6.76
CA THR A 119 19.89 21.89 7.55
C THR A 119 20.95 22.15 8.62
N ASN A 120 21.37 21.13 9.36
CA ASN A 120 22.39 21.24 10.38
C ASN A 120 23.76 21.68 9.78
N LYS A 121 24.11 21.13 8.61
CA LYS A 121 25.36 21.50 7.94
C LYS A 121 25.33 22.95 7.44
N ILE A 122 24.21 23.42 6.89
CA ILE A 122 24.03 24.83 6.51
C ILE A 122 24.21 25.74 7.73
N ASN A 123 23.54 25.41 8.85
CA ASN A 123 23.62 26.18 10.09
C ASN A 123 25.05 26.21 10.66
N GLU A 124 25.81 25.11 10.60
CA GLU A 124 27.20 25.04 10.99
C GLU A 124 28.05 25.99 10.14
N ILE A 125 27.88 25.94 8.81
CA ILE A 125 28.63 26.79 7.88
C ILE A 125 28.32 28.27 8.14
N ASP A 126 27.05 28.64 8.27
CA ASP A 126 26.64 30.02 8.53
C ASP A 126 27.21 30.55 9.86
N ALA A 127 27.23 29.75 10.91
CA ALA A 127 27.84 30.12 12.19
C ALA A 127 29.36 30.35 12.06
N ARG A 128 30.05 29.48 11.30
CA ARG A 128 31.50 29.67 11.04
C ARG A 128 31.79 30.95 10.27
N ILE A 129 31.03 31.24 9.23
CA ILE A 129 31.13 32.46 8.43
C ILE A 129 30.94 33.69 9.33
N GLN A 130 29.91 33.70 10.18
CA GLN A 130 29.63 34.81 11.10
C GLN A 130 30.77 35.05 12.11
N LEU A 131 31.45 33.98 12.52
CA LEU A 131 32.60 34.08 13.47
C LEU A 131 33.95 34.32 12.78
N GLY A 132 33.97 34.41 11.44
CA GLY A 132 35.21 34.54 10.66
C GLY A 132 36.08 33.29 10.72
N GLN A 133 35.48 32.11 10.98
CA GLN A 133 36.17 30.83 11.07
C GLN A 133 36.10 30.09 9.75
N LEU A 134 37.21 29.53 9.30
CA LEU A 134 37.23 28.65 8.13
C LEU A 134 36.91 27.21 8.53
N MET A 135 36.19 26.53 7.64
CA MET A 135 35.98 25.10 7.76
C MET A 135 37.25 24.34 7.31
N PRO A 136 37.72 23.33 8.04
CA PRO A 136 38.80 22.47 7.58
C PRO A 136 38.46 21.79 6.23
N GLU A 137 39.46 21.65 5.36
CA GLU A 137 39.27 21.10 3.99
C GLU A 137 38.68 19.66 3.99
N ASP A 138 39.07 18.86 4.97
CA ASP A 138 38.55 17.47 5.15
C ASP A 138 37.09 17.42 5.58
N LEU A 139 36.52 18.56 6.04
CA LEU A 139 35.09 18.68 6.37
C LEU A 139 34.26 19.35 5.26
N MET A 140 34.90 19.87 4.20
CA MET A 140 34.23 20.44 3.02
C MET A 140 33.87 19.34 2.03
N ILE A 141 33.20 18.32 2.53
CA ILE A 141 32.72 17.16 1.73
C ILE A 141 31.29 16.83 2.07
N TRP A 142 30.57 16.26 1.10
CA TRP A 142 29.27 15.62 1.27
C TRP A 142 29.33 14.22 0.70
N LEU A 143 28.71 13.26 1.37
CA LEU A 143 28.50 11.91 0.81
C LEU A 143 27.11 11.83 0.22
N ASP A 144 27.02 11.46 -1.04
CA ASP A 144 25.75 11.22 -1.71
C ASP A 144 25.15 9.84 -1.36
N ALA A 145 23.98 9.50 -1.89
CA ALA A 145 23.27 8.24 -1.60
C ALA A 145 24.04 6.98 -2.07
N GLU A 146 25.00 7.14 -2.98
CA GLU A 146 25.87 6.07 -3.47
C GLU A 146 27.22 6.02 -2.75
N ASN A 147 27.37 6.81 -1.66
CA ASN A 147 28.61 7.01 -0.90
C ASN A 147 29.75 7.61 -1.72
N GLN A 148 29.42 8.33 -2.81
CA GLN A 148 30.40 9.10 -3.55
C GLN A 148 30.64 10.44 -2.86
N THR A 149 31.87 10.91 -2.90
CA THR A 149 32.26 12.16 -2.25
C THR A 149 32.10 13.35 -3.18
N VAL A 150 31.22 14.28 -2.82
CA VAL A 150 31.17 15.63 -3.38
C VAL A 150 32.16 16.50 -2.60
N ARG A 151 33.15 17.14 -3.28
CA ARG A 151 34.14 18.02 -2.66
C ARG A 151 33.87 19.47 -3.04
N PHE A 152 34.15 20.35 -2.11
CA PHE A 152 33.95 21.79 -2.30
C PHE A 152 35.26 22.55 -2.04
N ASP A 153 35.51 23.59 -2.84
CA ASP A 153 36.71 24.44 -2.74
C ASP A 153 36.59 25.49 -1.63
N SER A 154 35.37 25.77 -1.17
CA SER A 154 35.09 26.66 -0.05
C SER A 154 33.82 26.31 0.70
N GLN A 155 33.72 26.78 1.94
CA GLN A 155 32.50 26.61 2.75
C GLN A 155 31.29 27.36 2.16
N GLU A 156 31.52 28.47 1.46
CA GLU A 156 30.47 29.21 0.74
C GLU A 156 29.93 28.38 -0.42
N GLN A 157 30.80 27.75 -1.20
CA GLN A 157 30.40 26.85 -2.29
C GLN A 157 29.58 25.65 -1.76
N MET A 158 30.03 25.04 -0.65
CA MET A 158 29.29 23.98 0.01
C MET A 158 27.92 24.44 0.48
N ARG A 159 27.83 25.59 1.13
CA ARG A 159 26.57 26.17 1.59
C ARG A 159 25.60 26.39 0.43
N ASP A 160 26.08 27.05 -0.63
CA ASP A 160 25.24 27.37 -1.80
C ASP A 160 24.73 26.12 -2.48
N TRP A 161 25.55 25.06 -2.58
CA TRP A 161 25.15 23.75 -3.09
C TRP A 161 24.07 23.12 -2.21
N LEU A 162 24.24 23.12 -0.87
CA LEU A 162 23.25 22.57 0.06
C LEU A 162 21.94 23.37 0.06
N GLN A 163 21.99 24.70 -0.03
CA GLN A 163 20.80 25.53 -0.15
C GLN A 163 20.03 25.27 -1.44
N GLY A 164 20.73 25.12 -2.56
CA GLY A 164 20.12 24.72 -3.83
C GLY A 164 19.47 23.33 -3.76
N LEU A 165 20.10 22.39 -3.06
CA LEU A 165 19.53 21.07 -2.79
C LEU A 165 18.24 21.13 -1.97
N VAL A 166 18.20 21.99 -0.92
CA VAL A 166 16.96 22.23 -0.12
C VAL A 166 15.84 22.76 -1.02
N ILE A 167 16.14 23.68 -1.93
CA ILE A 167 15.16 24.22 -2.88
C ILE A 167 14.63 23.09 -3.79
N ALA A 168 15.50 22.25 -4.34
CA ALA A 168 15.13 21.14 -5.20
C ALA A 168 14.24 20.09 -4.48
N ILE A 169 14.59 19.74 -3.24
CA ILE A 169 13.78 18.83 -2.40
C ILE A 169 12.41 19.44 -2.10
N THR A 170 12.36 20.74 -1.76
CA THR A 170 11.11 21.44 -1.48
C THR A 170 10.20 21.52 -2.70
N GLN A 171 10.77 21.81 -3.87
CA GLN A 171 10.05 21.84 -5.14
C GLN A 171 9.44 20.46 -5.46
N ARG A 172 10.21 19.37 -5.36
CA ARG A 172 9.73 18.01 -5.55
C ARG A 172 8.59 17.68 -4.58
N GLY A 173 8.70 18.09 -3.32
CA GLY A 173 7.64 17.95 -2.33
C GLY A 173 6.34 18.64 -2.79
N THR A 174 6.44 19.88 -3.26
CA THR A 174 5.31 20.63 -3.80
C THR A 174 4.66 19.95 -5.00
N GLU A 175 5.47 19.44 -5.93
CA GLU A 175 5.01 18.70 -7.10
C GLU A 175 4.32 17.39 -6.71
N ALA A 176 4.85 16.64 -5.73
CA ALA A 176 4.24 15.43 -5.22
C ALA A 176 2.89 15.67 -4.56
N TYR A 177 2.73 16.75 -3.79
CA TYR A 177 1.44 17.15 -3.25
C TYR A 177 0.44 17.56 -4.34
N ALA A 178 0.84 18.39 -5.31
CA ALA A 178 -0.02 18.79 -6.42
C ALA A 178 -0.51 17.60 -7.22
N TRP A 179 0.39 16.66 -7.54
CA TRP A 179 0.03 15.39 -8.17
C TRP A 179 -0.98 14.60 -7.33
N SER A 180 -0.74 14.44 -6.03
CA SER A 180 -1.63 13.66 -5.16
C SER A 180 -3.04 14.26 -5.08
N TRP A 181 -3.17 15.58 -5.07
CA TRP A 181 -4.49 16.25 -5.08
C TRP A 181 -5.24 15.99 -6.37
N GLN A 182 -4.59 16.12 -7.52
CA GLN A 182 -5.21 15.81 -8.83
C GLN A 182 -5.69 14.36 -8.90
N VAL A 183 -4.87 13.40 -8.48
CA VAL A 183 -5.22 11.98 -8.47
C VAL A 183 -6.38 11.70 -7.51
N LYS A 184 -6.37 12.29 -6.31
CA LYS A 184 -7.45 12.15 -5.33
C LYS A 184 -8.79 12.71 -5.84
N ASP A 185 -8.76 13.83 -6.56
CA ASP A 185 -9.98 14.41 -7.15
C ASP A 185 -10.53 13.53 -8.28
N GLN A 186 -9.66 12.96 -9.12
CA GLN A 186 -10.06 11.98 -10.13
C GLN A 186 -10.69 10.73 -9.50
N LEU A 187 -10.07 10.17 -8.46
CA LEU A 187 -10.60 9.01 -7.74
C LEU A 187 -11.98 9.27 -7.14
N ARG A 188 -12.18 10.43 -6.52
CA ARG A 188 -13.47 10.79 -5.90
C ARG A 188 -14.60 10.98 -6.91
N ALA A 189 -14.27 11.25 -8.16
CA ALA A 189 -15.23 11.39 -9.25
C ALA A 189 -15.67 10.05 -9.86
N LEU A 190 -15.06 8.92 -9.48
CA LEU A 190 -15.43 7.62 -9.99
C LEU A 190 -16.67 7.07 -9.29
N GLU A 191 -17.60 6.54 -10.08
CA GLU A 191 -18.93 6.11 -9.63
C GLU A 191 -19.11 4.58 -9.67
N SER A 192 -18.09 3.80 -10.13
CA SER A 192 -18.18 2.35 -10.21
C SER A 192 -16.94 1.66 -9.65
N LYS A 193 -17.12 0.45 -9.11
CA LYS A 193 -16.02 -0.39 -8.60
C LYS A 193 -15.01 -0.70 -9.69
N ASP A 194 -15.47 -1.09 -10.87
CA ASP A 194 -14.62 -1.44 -12.01
C ASP A 194 -13.74 -0.26 -12.43
N ALA A 195 -14.30 0.96 -12.44
CA ALA A 195 -13.55 2.16 -12.75
C ALA A 195 -12.47 2.45 -11.70
N ILE A 196 -12.75 2.23 -10.41
CA ILE A 196 -11.78 2.43 -9.33
C ILE A 196 -10.67 1.36 -9.41
N GLU A 197 -11.00 0.11 -9.66
CA GLU A 197 -10.01 -0.96 -9.78
C GLU A 197 -9.11 -0.81 -11.01
N ALA A 198 -9.66 -0.34 -12.12
CA ALA A 198 -8.92 -0.03 -13.34
C ALA A 198 -8.11 1.27 -13.26
N PHE A 199 -8.37 2.10 -12.23
CA PHE A 199 -7.70 3.39 -12.10
C PHE A 199 -6.21 3.22 -11.78
N SER A 200 -5.39 3.88 -12.59
CA SER A 200 -3.93 3.97 -12.43
C SER A 200 -3.48 5.43 -12.57
N TRP A 201 -2.39 5.81 -11.91
CA TRP A 201 -1.76 7.13 -11.94
C TRP A 201 -0.34 7.08 -12.48
#